data_3da878e9c30213fffd3affbc474ac300
#
_entry.id   3da878e9c30213fffd3affbc474ac300
#
_cell.length_a   1.000
_cell.length_b   1.000
_cell.length_c   1.000
_cell.angle_alpha   90.00
_cell.angle_beta   90.00
_cell.angle_gamma   90.00
#
_symmetry.space_group_name_H-M   'P 1'
#
loop_
_entity.id
_entity.type
_entity.pdbx_description
1 polymer ?
#
loop_
_entity_poly.entity_id
_entity_poly.type
_entity_poly.pdbx_seq_one_letter_code
_entity_poly.pdbx_strand_id
1 'polypeptide(L)'
;MNDLLQELERELEKIRSQNLYRSLTLPQGLDFCSNDYLGLSRDPNFRAAILEKLEQATGPDSVSSPASRLLRGNTSRHQALEQRLSGFKGTEAALIFPTGYQSNIGVFTALVGSQDRVLSDAQNHASIIDGLRLSGCQKIVFPHLDLGAVEEALIQPHPEGKTFLVTESLFSMDGDVAPLAAYAELAKKHEAYLIVDDAHAVGVFGEERGSGLTERFGVEKRALAIVSTFGKAFGLFGAFVAGPQVVIEYLINRCRSFIFTTAVPPLLLYGVEAGLDLLDAEPERRKRVCLLADRLRQRFKEAGLDTLQSAGPIVPVVLGKSERALAVAQRLQEKGLDVRAIRPPTVAPGTARLRISVHADHTEQQIDQLAKAVEKAIKSIDS
;
A
#
# COMPACT_ATOMS: atom_id res chain seq x y z
N MET A 1 28.19 26.70 -8.87
CA MET A 1 27.04 26.06 -9.57
C MET A 1 27.50 24.92 -10.49
N ASN A 2 28.58 25.14 -11.28
CA ASN A 2 29.13 24.10 -12.19
C ASN A 2 29.60 22.83 -11.45
N ASP A 3 30.25 22.93 -10.30
CA ASP A 3 30.79 21.76 -9.57
C ASP A 3 29.69 20.81 -9.08
N LEU A 4 28.58 21.35 -8.55
CA LEU A 4 27.44 20.50 -8.10
C LEU A 4 26.77 19.78 -9.28
N LEU A 5 26.59 20.48 -10.42
CA LEU A 5 25.99 19.86 -11.60
C LEU A 5 26.85 18.71 -12.14
N GLN A 6 28.19 18.92 -12.18
CA GLN A 6 29.12 17.86 -12.57
C GLN A 6 29.15 16.69 -11.59
N GLU A 7 28.97 16.94 -10.28
CA GLU A 7 28.85 15.89 -9.29
C GLU A 7 27.58 15.07 -9.51
N LEU A 8 26.42 15.72 -9.73
CA LEU A 8 25.15 15.06 -10.03
C LEU A 8 25.23 14.25 -11.34
N GLU A 9 25.88 14.74 -12.37
CA GLU A 9 26.13 14.03 -13.64
C GLU A 9 26.93 12.74 -13.39
N ARG A 10 28.02 12.82 -12.63
CA ARG A 10 28.85 11.65 -12.27
C ARG A 10 28.05 10.62 -11.46
N GLU A 11 27.21 11.05 -10.51
CA GLU A 11 26.34 10.13 -9.77
C GLU A 11 25.29 9.48 -10.67
N LEU A 12 24.70 10.21 -11.61
CA LEU A 12 23.77 9.63 -12.60
C LEU A 12 24.46 8.60 -13.52
N GLU A 13 25.70 8.85 -13.95
CA GLU A 13 26.48 7.89 -14.73
C GLU A 13 26.77 6.62 -13.95
N LYS A 14 27.13 6.75 -12.66
CA LYS A 14 27.31 5.61 -11.75
C LYS A 14 26.02 4.80 -11.60
N ILE A 15 24.87 5.46 -11.43
CA ILE A 15 23.55 4.80 -11.38
C ILE A 15 23.26 4.05 -12.69
N ARG A 16 23.62 4.63 -13.86
CA ARG A 16 23.47 3.96 -15.17
C ARG A 16 24.35 2.73 -15.29
N SER A 17 25.63 2.84 -14.92
CA SER A 17 26.59 1.74 -14.99
C SER A 17 26.20 0.54 -14.10
N GLN A 18 25.43 0.79 -13.04
CA GLN A 18 24.91 -0.23 -12.13
C GLN A 18 23.54 -0.79 -12.55
N ASN A 19 22.99 -0.41 -13.70
CA ASN A 19 21.63 -0.77 -14.15
C ASN A 19 20.52 -0.35 -13.15
N LEU A 20 20.75 0.75 -12.40
CA LEU A 20 19.79 1.29 -11.42
C LEU A 20 19.08 2.56 -11.88
N TYR A 21 19.43 3.07 -13.06
CA TYR A 21 18.83 4.28 -13.61
C TYR A 21 17.31 4.11 -13.82
N ARG A 22 16.55 5.13 -13.42
CA ARG A 22 15.08 5.17 -13.55
C ARG A 22 14.69 6.32 -14.47
N SER A 23 13.72 6.08 -15.33
CA SER A 23 13.12 7.09 -16.21
C SER A 23 11.59 7.00 -16.13
N LEU A 24 10.94 8.12 -16.38
CA LEU A 24 9.48 8.16 -16.54
C LEU A 24 9.17 7.66 -17.96
N THR A 25 8.40 6.59 -18.05
CA THR A 25 7.97 5.99 -19.32
C THR A 25 6.45 5.97 -19.37
N LEU A 26 5.88 6.20 -20.56
CA LEU A 26 4.46 6.02 -20.75
C LEU A 26 4.10 4.53 -20.65
N PRO A 27 3.02 4.17 -19.93
CA PRO A 27 2.56 2.78 -19.86
C PRO A 27 2.09 2.32 -21.24
N GLN A 28 2.38 1.07 -21.60
CA GLN A 28 2.01 0.49 -22.88
C GLN A 28 1.58 -0.96 -22.71
N GLY A 29 0.51 -1.34 -23.41
CA GLY A 29 0.02 -2.73 -23.40
C GLY A 29 -0.94 -3.01 -22.24
N LEU A 30 -1.16 -4.31 -21.99
CA LEU A 30 -2.03 -4.80 -20.93
C LEU A 30 -1.34 -4.61 -19.57
N ASP A 31 -2.01 -3.93 -18.67
CA ASP A 31 -1.49 -3.52 -17.37
C ASP A 31 -1.46 -4.68 -16.38
N PHE A 32 -0.26 -5.11 -16.00
CA PHE A 32 0.03 -6.00 -14.88
C PHE A 32 0.98 -5.36 -13.87
N CYS A 33 1.04 -4.00 -13.86
CA CYS A 33 2.01 -3.22 -13.11
C CYS A 33 1.37 -2.32 -12.07
N SER A 34 0.20 -1.71 -12.38
CA SER A 34 -0.45 -0.76 -11.46
C SER A 34 -1.03 -1.48 -10.23
N ASN A 35 -1.40 -0.70 -9.21
CA ASN A 35 -2.07 -1.23 -8.01
C ASN A 35 -3.60 -1.09 -8.10
N ASP A 36 -4.16 -0.90 -9.27
CA ASP A 36 -5.61 -0.78 -9.51
C ASP A 36 -6.30 -2.15 -9.43
N TYR A 37 -6.19 -2.80 -8.26
CA TYR A 37 -6.59 -4.20 -8.07
C TYR A 37 -8.02 -4.50 -8.46
N LEU A 38 -8.93 -3.55 -8.31
CA LEU A 38 -10.33 -3.72 -8.69
C LEU A 38 -10.63 -3.24 -10.11
N GLY A 39 -9.65 -2.66 -10.83
CA GLY A 39 -9.81 -2.14 -12.19
C GLY A 39 -10.73 -0.92 -12.27
N LEU A 40 -10.82 -0.13 -11.20
CA LEU A 40 -11.76 1.00 -11.10
C LEU A 40 -11.30 2.23 -11.88
N SER A 41 -10.00 2.47 -12.00
CA SER A 41 -9.48 3.67 -12.66
C SER A 41 -9.91 3.79 -14.13
N ARG A 42 -10.31 2.69 -14.76
CA ARG A 42 -10.74 2.61 -16.16
C ARG A 42 -12.21 2.17 -16.33
N ASP A 43 -12.92 1.94 -15.24
CA ASP A 43 -14.30 1.45 -15.25
C ASP A 43 -15.26 2.59 -15.64
N PRO A 44 -16.00 2.47 -16.78
CA PRO A 44 -16.95 3.52 -17.22
C PRO A 44 -18.12 3.70 -16.27
N ASN A 45 -18.58 2.67 -15.57
CA ASN A 45 -19.66 2.78 -14.60
C ASN A 45 -19.20 3.51 -13.35
N PHE A 46 -17.99 3.25 -12.88
CA PHE A 46 -17.37 3.98 -11.78
C PHE A 46 -17.21 5.47 -12.12
N ARG A 47 -16.71 5.76 -13.34
CA ARG A 47 -16.64 7.15 -13.83
C ARG A 47 -18.01 7.83 -13.85
N ALA A 48 -19.05 7.15 -14.35
CA ALA A 48 -20.41 7.70 -14.38
C ALA A 48 -20.94 7.97 -12.96
N ALA A 49 -20.74 7.06 -12.01
CA ALA A 49 -21.13 7.25 -10.62
C ALA A 49 -20.43 8.44 -9.94
N ILE A 50 -19.16 8.68 -10.24
CA ILE A 50 -18.44 9.88 -9.76
C ILE A 50 -19.07 11.17 -10.34
N LEU A 51 -19.34 11.19 -11.64
CA LEU A 51 -19.95 12.35 -12.31
C LEU A 51 -21.36 12.64 -11.76
N GLU A 52 -22.18 11.63 -11.56
CA GLU A 52 -23.50 11.77 -10.95
C GLU A 52 -23.43 12.39 -9.54
N LYS A 53 -22.53 11.90 -8.70
CA LYS A 53 -22.31 12.48 -7.36
C LYS A 53 -21.84 13.94 -7.42
N LEU A 54 -21.02 14.27 -8.40
CA LEU A 54 -20.54 15.64 -8.61
C LEU A 54 -21.65 16.57 -9.12
N GLU A 55 -22.51 16.11 -10.02
CA GLU A 55 -23.67 16.87 -10.53
C GLU A 55 -24.70 17.14 -9.43
N GLN A 56 -24.90 16.20 -8.53
CA GLN A 56 -25.77 16.34 -7.35
C GLN A 56 -25.17 17.25 -6.26
N ALA A 57 -23.89 17.61 -6.39
CA ALA A 57 -23.20 18.43 -5.40
C ALA A 57 -23.73 19.86 -5.40
N THR A 58 -24.32 20.27 -4.30
CA THR A 58 -24.80 21.64 -4.10
C THR A 58 -23.83 22.37 -3.16
N GLY A 59 -23.40 23.57 -3.52
CA GLY A 59 -22.59 24.42 -2.67
C GLY A 59 -21.28 24.91 -3.30
N PRO A 60 -20.69 25.96 -2.72
CA PRO A 60 -19.51 26.62 -3.29
C PRO A 60 -18.22 25.78 -3.24
N ASP A 61 -18.13 24.77 -2.37
CA ASP A 61 -16.91 23.98 -2.13
C ASP A 61 -16.95 22.61 -2.82
N SER A 62 -17.64 22.49 -3.96
CA SER A 62 -17.82 21.21 -4.66
C SER A 62 -16.56 20.71 -5.39
N VAL A 63 -15.68 21.59 -5.81
CA VAL A 63 -14.48 21.24 -6.60
C VAL A 63 -13.22 21.23 -5.76
N SER A 64 -12.94 22.28 -4.99
CA SER A 64 -11.70 22.46 -4.27
C SER A 64 -11.93 23.12 -2.91
N SER A 65 -11.02 22.85 -1.99
CA SER A 65 -10.90 23.53 -0.69
C SER A 65 -9.47 24.04 -0.55
N PRO A 66 -9.13 25.23 -1.09
CA PRO A 66 -7.75 25.72 -1.22
C PRO A 66 -7.18 26.25 0.10
N ALA A 67 -7.21 25.44 1.15
CA ALA A 67 -6.67 25.71 2.49
C ALA A 67 -6.41 24.39 3.22
N SER A 68 -5.66 24.44 4.33
CA SER A 68 -5.58 23.31 5.24
C SER A 68 -6.91 23.04 5.95
N ARG A 69 -7.08 21.80 6.42
CA ARG A 69 -8.31 21.37 7.15
C ARG A 69 -8.62 22.25 8.37
N LEU A 70 -7.60 22.69 9.09
CA LEU A 70 -7.76 23.51 10.28
C LEU A 70 -8.05 25.01 10.02
N LEU A 71 -7.96 25.44 8.76
CA LEU A 71 -8.37 26.79 8.35
C LEU A 71 -9.75 26.75 7.66
N ARG A 72 -9.77 26.67 6.33
CA ARG A 72 -10.99 26.68 5.56
C ARG A 72 -11.19 25.41 4.70
N GLY A 73 -10.24 24.47 4.76
CA GLY A 73 -10.28 23.25 3.95
C GLY A 73 -11.21 22.16 4.47
N ASN A 74 -11.79 22.32 5.67
CA ASN A 74 -12.71 21.34 6.24
C ASN A 74 -14.14 21.59 5.75
N THR A 75 -14.74 20.63 5.08
CA THR A 75 -16.13 20.68 4.61
C THR A 75 -16.98 19.63 5.30
N SER A 76 -18.32 19.78 5.26
CA SER A 76 -19.24 18.75 5.75
C SER A 76 -19.06 17.41 5.08
N ARG A 77 -18.61 17.41 3.81
CA ARG A 77 -18.32 16.17 3.07
C ARG A 77 -17.11 15.43 3.63
N HIS A 78 -16.06 16.12 4.03
CA HIS A 78 -14.94 15.49 4.72
C HIS A 78 -15.42 14.75 5.97
N GLN A 79 -16.21 15.43 6.81
CA GLN A 79 -16.71 14.86 8.06
C GLN A 79 -17.64 13.65 7.82
N ALA A 80 -18.56 13.77 6.87
CA ALA A 80 -19.47 12.67 6.52
C ALA A 80 -18.71 11.45 5.97
N LEU A 81 -17.71 11.69 5.11
CA LEU A 81 -16.89 10.61 4.56
C LEU A 81 -16.00 9.98 5.64
N GLU A 82 -15.39 10.75 6.53
CA GLU A 82 -14.61 10.23 7.68
C GLU A 82 -15.47 9.36 8.60
N GLN A 83 -16.70 9.75 8.85
CA GLN A 83 -17.66 8.92 9.59
C GLN A 83 -17.98 7.61 8.85
N ARG A 84 -18.20 7.67 7.52
CA ARG A 84 -18.42 6.47 6.71
C ARG A 84 -17.19 5.56 6.70
N LEU A 85 -15.99 6.13 6.58
CA LEU A 85 -14.72 5.37 6.59
C LEU A 85 -14.46 4.69 7.94
N SER A 86 -14.82 5.33 9.06
CA SER A 86 -14.72 4.68 10.37
C SER A 86 -15.65 3.46 10.48
N GLY A 87 -16.88 3.56 10.00
CA GLY A 87 -17.82 2.43 9.91
C GLY A 87 -17.32 1.33 8.97
N PHE A 88 -16.84 1.71 7.78
CA PHE A 88 -16.23 0.79 6.82
C PHE A 88 -15.04 0.05 7.43
N LYS A 89 -14.18 0.72 8.21
CA LYS A 89 -13.01 0.12 8.85
C LYS A 89 -13.32 -0.62 10.15
N GLY A 90 -14.51 -0.43 10.73
CA GLY A 90 -14.89 -1.02 12.01
C GLY A 90 -14.20 -0.38 13.23
N THR A 91 -13.86 0.91 13.13
CA THR A 91 -13.18 1.70 14.17
C THR A 91 -14.05 2.84 14.67
N GLU A 92 -13.62 3.55 15.73
CA GLU A 92 -14.38 4.66 16.31
C GLU A 92 -14.35 5.92 15.42
N ALA A 93 -13.21 6.18 14.77
CA ALA A 93 -13.01 7.37 13.95
C ALA A 93 -12.06 7.12 12.79
N ALA A 94 -12.07 8.02 11.80
CA ALA A 94 -11.12 8.06 10.70
C ALA A 94 -10.76 9.50 10.34
N LEU A 95 -9.60 9.69 9.71
CA LEU A 95 -9.07 10.98 9.27
C LEU A 95 -8.48 10.85 7.86
N ILE A 96 -8.93 11.71 6.93
CA ILE A 96 -8.49 11.70 5.53
C ILE A 96 -7.18 12.46 5.37
N PHE A 97 -6.26 11.88 4.59
CA PHE A 97 -4.96 12.41 4.22
C PHE A 97 -4.79 12.51 2.71
N PRO A 98 -3.93 13.42 2.22
CA PRO A 98 -3.65 13.50 0.78
C PRO A 98 -3.01 12.25 0.19
N THR A 99 -2.10 11.57 0.90
CA THR A 99 -1.42 10.35 0.43
C THR A 99 -1.12 9.39 1.57
N GLY A 100 -0.98 8.09 1.27
CA GLY A 100 -0.53 7.08 2.24
C GLY A 100 0.87 7.37 2.80
N TYR A 101 1.76 7.95 1.97
CA TYR A 101 3.09 8.36 2.41
C TYR A 101 3.02 9.42 3.53
N GLN A 102 2.19 10.46 3.33
CA GLN A 102 1.97 11.50 4.34
C GLN A 102 1.26 10.96 5.59
N SER A 103 0.35 10.00 5.43
CA SER A 103 -0.33 9.33 6.55
C SER A 103 0.67 8.62 7.45
N ASN A 104 1.55 7.80 6.88
CA ASN A 104 2.57 7.08 7.64
C ASN A 104 3.53 8.04 8.34
N ILE A 105 4.11 9.00 7.61
CA ILE A 105 4.97 10.02 8.25
C ILE A 105 4.23 10.71 9.39
N GLY A 106 2.97 11.09 9.17
CA GLY A 106 2.16 11.80 10.16
C GLY A 106 1.87 10.97 11.40
N VAL A 107 1.46 9.72 11.23
CA VAL A 107 1.17 8.79 12.33
C VAL A 107 2.41 8.61 13.21
N PHE A 108 3.55 8.28 12.61
CA PHE A 108 4.76 8.01 13.38
C PHE A 108 5.34 9.26 14.03
N THR A 109 5.38 10.39 13.34
CA THR A 109 5.90 11.64 13.95
C THR A 109 4.97 12.26 14.99
N ALA A 110 3.69 11.88 15.01
CA ALA A 110 2.75 12.37 16.01
C ALA A 110 2.66 11.44 17.24
N LEU A 111 2.58 10.12 17.01
CA LEU A 111 2.29 9.13 18.06
C LEU A 111 3.55 8.58 18.75
N VAL A 112 4.70 8.63 18.07
CA VAL A 112 5.94 7.98 18.51
C VAL A 112 6.99 9.07 18.81
N GLY A 113 7.56 9.04 20.00
CA GLY A 113 8.59 9.96 20.46
C GLY A 113 9.98 9.33 20.55
N SER A 114 10.99 10.16 20.87
CA SER A 114 12.39 9.73 20.95
C SER A 114 12.69 8.73 22.08
N GLN A 115 11.85 8.69 23.11
CA GLN A 115 11.97 7.74 24.21
C GLN A 115 11.24 6.41 23.93
N ASP A 116 10.48 6.33 22.84
CA ASP A 116 9.70 5.15 22.52
C ASP A 116 10.53 4.13 21.71
N ARG A 117 10.17 2.86 21.86
CA ARG A 117 10.74 1.74 21.12
C ARG A 117 9.75 1.27 20.06
N VAL A 118 10.23 1.07 18.83
CA VAL A 118 9.41 0.57 17.72
C VAL A 118 10.04 -0.70 17.13
N LEU A 119 9.30 -1.79 17.18
CA LEU A 119 9.59 -3.01 16.46
C LEU A 119 9.02 -2.86 15.05
N SER A 120 9.86 -2.86 14.04
CA SER A 120 9.50 -2.65 12.63
C SER A 120 9.91 -3.85 11.80
N ASP A 121 8.99 -4.41 11.01
CA ASP A 121 9.32 -5.45 10.03
C ASP A 121 10.39 -4.95 9.04
N ALA A 122 11.33 -5.83 8.67
CA ALA A 122 12.44 -5.52 7.77
C ALA A 122 11.98 -5.08 6.36
N GLN A 123 10.77 -5.48 5.95
CA GLN A 123 10.21 -5.14 4.64
C GLN A 123 9.15 -4.04 4.68
N ASN A 124 8.96 -3.36 5.81
CA ASN A 124 8.02 -2.24 5.89
C ASN A 124 8.32 -1.17 4.85
N HIS A 125 7.26 -0.55 4.33
CA HIS A 125 7.31 0.47 3.30
C HIS A 125 8.19 1.68 3.68
N ALA A 126 8.81 2.31 2.68
CA ALA A 126 9.70 3.46 2.86
C ALA A 126 9.08 4.60 3.70
N SER A 127 7.78 4.85 3.56
CA SER A 127 7.08 5.89 4.35
C SER A 127 7.03 5.58 5.85
N ILE A 128 6.97 4.30 6.23
CA ILE A 128 7.08 3.85 7.64
C ILE A 128 8.51 4.10 8.12
N ILE A 129 9.50 3.68 7.34
CA ILE A 129 10.92 3.87 7.67
C ILE A 129 11.25 5.35 7.87
N ASP A 130 10.77 6.21 6.97
CA ASP A 130 11.02 7.65 7.04
C ASP A 130 10.25 8.30 8.19
N GLY A 131 9.02 7.87 8.47
CA GLY A 131 8.26 8.31 9.63
C GLY A 131 8.96 7.98 10.95
N LEU A 132 9.51 6.76 11.06
CA LEU A 132 10.28 6.32 12.23
C LEU A 132 11.61 7.08 12.38
N ARG A 133 12.28 7.40 11.28
CA ARG A 133 13.48 8.27 11.31
C ARG A 133 13.17 9.67 11.86
N LEU A 134 12.07 10.24 11.36
CA LEU A 134 11.66 11.59 11.76
C LEU A 134 11.16 11.65 13.22
N SER A 135 10.60 10.56 13.75
CA SER A 135 10.19 10.50 15.16
C SER A 135 11.37 10.48 16.13
N GLY A 136 12.56 10.04 15.66
CA GLY A 136 13.75 9.88 16.49
C GLY A 136 13.70 8.72 17.48
N CYS A 137 12.76 7.79 17.33
CA CYS A 137 12.55 6.65 18.23
C CYS A 137 13.68 5.63 18.19
N GLN A 138 13.74 4.78 19.22
CA GLN A 138 14.56 3.58 19.20
C GLN A 138 13.91 2.54 18.28
N LYS A 139 14.46 2.37 17.07
CA LYS A 139 13.97 1.43 16.09
C LYS A 139 14.69 0.09 16.19
N ILE A 140 13.95 -1.00 16.38
CA ILE A 140 14.40 -2.39 16.28
C ILE A 140 13.79 -2.97 15.01
N VAL A 141 14.63 -3.36 14.05
CA VAL A 141 14.19 -4.04 12.82
C VAL A 141 14.25 -5.54 13.06
N PHE A 142 13.11 -6.21 12.99
CA PHE A 142 13.05 -7.66 13.12
C PHE A 142 13.00 -8.34 11.74
N PRO A 143 13.49 -9.59 11.62
CA PRO A 143 13.41 -10.35 10.38
C PRO A 143 11.96 -10.49 9.92
N HIS A 144 11.78 -10.41 8.61
CA HIS A 144 10.46 -10.38 7.99
C HIS A 144 9.56 -11.54 8.45
N LEU A 145 8.38 -11.19 8.99
CA LEU A 145 7.34 -12.08 9.52
C LEU A 145 7.79 -13.01 10.67
N ASP A 146 8.92 -12.74 11.30
CA ASP A 146 9.47 -13.58 12.37
C ASP A 146 8.80 -13.28 13.72
N LEU A 147 7.82 -14.12 14.11
CA LEU A 147 7.11 -14.02 15.38
C LEU A 147 8.04 -14.24 16.59
N GLY A 148 9.04 -15.11 16.46
CA GLY A 148 10.01 -15.40 17.54
C GLY A 148 10.86 -14.18 17.86
N ALA A 149 11.41 -13.54 16.83
CA ALA A 149 12.17 -12.31 16.97
C ALA A 149 11.33 -11.14 17.54
N VAL A 150 10.05 -11.06 17.17
CA VAL A 150 9.13 -10.08 17.75
C VAL A 150 8.91 -10.34 19.24
N GLU A 151 8.64 -11.58 19.64
CA GLU A 151 8.42 -11.93 21.05
C GLU A 151 9.70 -11.71 21.88
N GLU A 152 10.86 -12.13 21.40
CA GLU A 152 12.16 -11.87 22.06
C GLU A 152 12.39 -10.38 22.29
N ALA A 153 12.11 -9.54 21.30
CA ALA A 153 12.27 -8.09 21.43
C ALA A 153 11.25 -7.48 22.40
N LEU A 154 10.01 -7.99 22.45
CA LEU A 154 8.96 -7.51 23.34
C LEU A 154 9.25 -7.86 24.82
N ILE A 155 9.86 -9.00 25.09
CA ILE A 155 10.23 -9.44 26.45
C ILE A 155 11.31 -8.51 27.05
N GLN A 156 12.13 -7.88 26.22
CA GLN A 156 13.17 -6.98 26.72
C GLN A 156 12.55 -5.75 27.43
N PRO A 157 12.99 -5.43 28.66
CA PRO A 157 12.46 -4.27 29.37
C PRO A 157 12.68 -2.98 28.59
N HIS A 158 11.68 -2.11 28.60
CA HIS A 158 11.77 -0.74 28.05
C HIS A 158 11.06 0.25 28.99
N PRO A 159 11.69 0.61 30.11
CA PRO A 159 11.03 1.39 31.18
C PRO A 159 10.85 2.88 30.85
N GLU A 160 11.57 3.41 29.85
CA GLU A 160 11.63 4.85 29.59
C GLU A 160 10.51 5.36 28.66
N GLY A 161 9.88 4.47 27.88
CA GLY A 161 8.89 4.86 26.87
C GLY A 161 7.89 3.76 26.57
N LYS A 162 7.09 3.99 25.53
CA LYS A 162 6.12 3.01 25.01
C LYS A 162 6.79 2.09 24.00
N THR A 163 6.21 0.91 23.83
CA THR A 163 6.62 -0.02 22.78
C THR A 163 5.55 -0.10 21.71
N PHE A 164 5.96 -0.01 20.44
CA PHE A 164 5.10 -0.16 19.28
C PHE A 164 5.54 -1.33 18.42
N LEU A 165 4.58 -2.06 17.87
CA LEU A 165 4.77 -3.07 16.84
C LEU A 165 4.17 -2.57 15.54
N VAL A 166 4.96 -2.51 14.46
CA VAL A 166 4.58 -1.89 13.19
C VAL A 166 4.82 -2.83 12.03
N THR A 167 3.78 -3.05 11.22
CA THR A 167 3.82 -3.95 10.07
C THR A 167 2.91 -3.48 8.94
N GLU A 168 3.22 -3.84 7.69
CA GLU A 168 2.20 -3.91 6.64
C GLU A 168 1.32 -5.16 6.87
N SER A 169 0.08 -5.12 6.44
CA SER A 169 -0.81 -6.28 6.47
C SER A 169 -0.59 -7.22 5.28
N LEU A 170 -0.38 -6.62 4.10
CA LEU A 170 0.00 -7.25 2.85
C LEU A 170 1.23 -6.52 2.31
N PHE A 171 2.34 -7.20 2.19
CA PHE A 171 3.60 -6.58 1.78
C PHE A 171 3.67 -6.30 0.29
N SER A 172 4.12 -5.11 -0.04
CA SER A 172 4.01 -4.52 -1.38
C SER A 172 4.83 -5.23 -2.45
N MET A 173 5.95 -5.88 -2.10
CA MET A 173 6.88 -6.49 -3.04
C MET A 173 6.74 -8.01 -3.14
N ASP A 174 6.40 -8.66 -2.06
CA ASP A 174 6.33 -10.11 -1.94
C ASP A 174 4.89 -10.63 -1.98
N GLY A 175 3.92 -9.77 -1.67
CA GLY A 175 2.50 -10.13 -1.68
C GLY A 175 2.11 -11.10 -0.57
N ASP A 176 2.96 -11.27 0.43
CA ASP A 176 2.70 -12.11 1.59
C ASP A 176 1.95 -11.36 2.70
N VAL A 177 1.34 -12.12 3.59
CA VAL A 177 0.40 -11.63 4.60
C VAL A 177 1.03 -11.70 5.98
N ALA A 178 0.98 -10.59 6.71
CA ALA A 178 1.42 -10.53 8.10
C ALA A 178 0.50 -11.37 9.00
N PRO A 179 1.04 -12.06 10.02
CA PRO A 179 0.27 -12.81 11.00
C PRO A 179 -0.39 -11.88 12.03
N LEU A 180 -1.30 -11.01 11.56
CA LEU A 180 -1.87 -9.91 12.35
C LEU A 180 -2.53 -10.36 13.65
N ALA A 181 -3.22 -11.50 13.65
CA ALA A 181 -3.84 -12.04 14.86
C ALA A 181 -2.78 -12.36 15.93
N ALA A 182 -1.66 -13.00 15.54
CA ALA A 182 -0.57 -13.30 16.45
C ALA A 182 0.15 -12.02 16.92
N TYR A 183 0.39 -11.07 16.02
CA TYR A 183 0.97 -9.76 16.39
C TYR A 183 0.08 -9.00 17.39
N ALA A 184 -1.24 -9.04 17.22
CA ALA A 184 -2.15 -8.40 18.15
C ALA A 184 -2.18 -9.10 19.52
N GLU A 185 -2.01 -10.45 19.58
CA GLU A 185 -1.88 -11.17 20.85
C GLU A 185 -0.55 -10.84 21.55
N LEU A 186 0.55 -10.84 20.81
CA LEU A 186 1.86 -10.46 21.36
C LEU A 186 1.87 -9.01 21.87
N ALA A 187 1.33 -8.09 21.08
CA ALA A 187 1.22 -6.69 21.48
C ALA A 187 0.42 -6.54 22.79
N LYS A 188 -0.73 -7.22 22.90
CA LYS A 188 -1.57 -7.22 24.11
C LYS A 188 -0.83 -7.83 25.31
N LYS A 189 -0.18 -8.99 25.12
CA LYS A 189 0.55 -9.71 26.17
C LYS A 189 1.68 -8.88 26.78
N HIS A 190 2.34 -8.06 25.96
CA HIS A 190 3.50 -7.28 26.34
C HIS A 190 3.23 -5.75 26.42
N GLU A 191 1.96 -5.35 26.51
CA GLU A 191 1.54 -3.94 26.64
C GLU A 191 2.10 -3.02 25.55
N ALA A 192 2.28 -3.56 24.33
CA ALA A 192 2.71 -2.82 23.16
C ALA A 192 1.52 -2.34 22.31
N TYR A 193 1.74 -1.31 21.52
CA TYR A 193 0.73 -0.74 20.61
C TYR A 193 0.95 -1.24 19.19
N LEU A 194 -0.08 -1.83 18.58
CA LEU A 194 -0.04 -2.29 17.19
C LEU A 194 -0.43 -1.16 16.24
N ILE A 195 0.40 -0.88 15.22
CA ILE A 195 0.08 0.00 14.08
C ILE A 195 0.20 -0.82 12.80
N VAL A 196 -0.84 -0.77 11.96
CA VAL A 196 -0.93 -1.58 10.74
C VAL A 196 -1.07 -0.68 9.50
N ASP A 197 -0.21 -0.86 8.52
CA ASP A 197 -0.43 -0.34 7.17
C ASP A 197 -1.21 -1.38 6.35
N ASP A 198 -2.48 -1.09 6.08
CA ASP A 198 -3.43 -1.97 5.37
C ASP A 198 -3.65 -1.51 3.91
N ALA A 199 -2.73 -0.71 3.37
CA ALA A 199 -2.87 -0.03 2.09
C ALA A 199 -3.02 -0.97 0.89
N HIS A 200 -2.41 -2.16 0.92
CA HIS A 200 -2.52 -3.15 -0.16
C HIS A 200 -3.72 -4.10 0.01
N ALA A 201 -4.33 -4.12 1.18
CA ALA A 201 -5.42 -5.05 1.49
C ALA A 201 -6.81 -4.41 1.45
N VAL A 202 -6.92 -3.10 1.73
CA VAL A 202 -8.19 -2.36 1.68
C VAL A 202 -8.81 -2.46 0.29
N GLY A 203 -10.11 -2.75 0.22
CA GLY A 203 -10.85 -2.97 -1.03
C GLY A 203 -10.70 -4.38 -1.62
N VAL A 204 -9.75 -5.20 -1.13
CA VAL A 204 -9.47 -6.55 -1.65
C VAL A 204 -9.87 -7.62 -0.65
N PHE A 205 -9.45 -7.47 0.60
CA PHE A 205 -9.71 -8.43 1.69
C PHE A 205 -10.77 -7.91 2.67
N GLY A 206 -11.32 -8.82 3.45
CA GLY A 206 -12.42 -8.58 4.38
C GLY A 206 -13.71 -9.18 3.82
N GLU A 207 -14.33 -10.09 4.59
CA GLU A 207 -15.46 -10.89 4.11
C GLU A 207 -16.75 -10.05 4.04
N GLU A 208 -16.96 -9.17 5.02
CA GLU A 208 -18.18 -8.38 5.13
C GLU A 208 -18.08 -7.06 4.35
N ARG A 209 -17.14 -6.21 4.74
CA ARG A 209 -17.01 -4.84 4.25
C ARG A 209 -15.98 -4.66 3.13
N GLY A 210 -15.03 -5.60 3.03
CA GLY A 210 -13.87 -5.43 2.14
C GLY A 210 -12.87 -4.42 2.67
N SER A 211 -12.84 -4.19 3.98
CA SER A 211 -12.05 -3.12 4.56
C SER A 211 -10.57 -3.48 4.79
N GLY A 212 -10.17 -4.72 4.46
CA GLY A 212 -8.77 -5.15 4.46
C GLY A 212 -8.49 -6.36 5.33
N LEU A 213 -7.20 -6.65 5.51
CA LEU A 213 -6.76 -7.79 6.32
C LEU A 213 -6.96 -7.55 7.83
N THR A 214 -7.02 -6.30 8.27
CA THR A 214 -7.39 -6.01 9.67
C THR A 214 -8.80 -6.50 9.99
N GLU A 215 -9.77 -6.35 9.06
CA GLU A 215 -11.11 -6.94 9.18
C GLU A 215 -11.05 -8.47 9.17
N ARG A 216 -10.36 -9.04 8.19
CA ARG A 216 -10.28 -10.50 8.02
C ARG A 216 -9.74 -11.21 9.25
N PHE A 217 -8.82 -10.58 9.97
CA PHE A 217 -8.22 -11.13 11.19
C PHE A 217 -8.87 -10.62 12.49
N GLY A 218 -9.88 -9.75 12.41
CA GLY A 218 -10.61 -9.22 13.56
C GLY A 218 -9.74 -8.38 14.50
N VAL A 219 -8.79 -7.62 13.94
CA VAL A 219 -7.82 -6.83 14.72
C VAL A 219 -8.08 -5.32 14.68
N GLU A 220 -9.16 -4.86 14.05
CA GLU A 220 -9.45 -3.44 13.83
C GLU A 220 -9.52 -2.65 15.14
N LYS A 221 -10.15 -3.24 16.18
CA LYS A 221 -10.30 -2.63 17.51
C LYS A 221 -9.07 -2.80 18.40
N ARG A 222 -8.08 -3.56 17.94
CA ARG A 222 -6.84 -3.85 18.68
C ARG A 222 -5.65 -3.05 18.16
N ALA A 223 -5.77 -2.53 16.94
CA ALA A 223 -4.77 -1.63 16.37
C ALA A 223 -4.97 -0.21 16.89
N LEU A 224 -3.89 0.43 17.30
CA LEU A 224 -3.85 1.85 17.71
C LEU A 224 -4.15 2.76 16.51
N ALA A 225 -3.61 2.42 15.35
CA ALA A 225 -3.87 3.13 14.10
C ALA A 225 -3.78 2.14 12.92
N ILE A 226 -4.67 2.31 11.95
CA ILE A 226 -4.69 1.57 10.70
C ILE A 226 -4.59 2.56 9.55
N VAL A 227 -3.53 2.46 8.75
CA VAL A 227 -3.33 3.30 7.58
C VAL A 227 -3.87 2.57 6.35
N SER A 228 -4.66 3.27 5.53
CA SER A 228 -5.24 2.73 4.29
C SER A 228 -5.16 3.78 3.18
N THR A 229 -5.26 3.37 1.91
CA THR A 229 -5.15 4.29 0.76
C THR A 229 -6.26 4.11 -0.25
N PHE A 230 -6.63 5.21 -0.90
CA PHE A 230 -7.52 5.20 -2.06
C PHE A 230 -6.74 5.07 -3.38
N GLY A 231 -5.40 5.17 -3.34
CA GLY A 231 -4.54 5.15 -4.54
C GLY A 231 -4.26 3.76 -5.11
N LYS A 232 -4.93 2.72 -4.64
CA LYS A 232 -4.74 1.33 -5.09
C LYS A 232 -6.08 0.71 -5.52
N ALA A 233 -6.67 -0.17 -4.74
CA ALA A 233 -7.92 -0.86 -5.09
C ALA A 233 -9.08 0.09 -5.44
N PHE A 234 -9.13 1.28 -4.87
CA PHE A 234 -10.14 2.29 -5.20
C PHE A 234 -9.87 3.03 -6.53
N GLY A 235 -8.69 2.86 -7.15
CA GLY A 235 -8.32 3.53 -8.41
C GLY A 235 -8.31 5.07 -8.34
N LEU A 236 -8.11 5.66 -7.14
CA LEU A 236 -8.22 7.09 -6.87
C LEU A 236 -6.93 7.67 -6.28
N PHE A 237 -7.07 8.76 -5.55
CA PHE A 237 -5.98 9.45 -4.86
C PHE A 237 -6.38 9.75 -3.41
N GLY A 238 -5.40 9.71 -2.49
CA GLY A 238 -5.61 9.99 -1.09
C GLY A 238 -5.44 8.75 -0.20
N ALA A 239 -5.64 8.95 1.08
CA ALA A 239 -5.50 7.93 2.11
C ALA A 239 -6.35 8.29 3.34
N PHE A 240 -6.44 7.38 4.30
CA PHE A 240 -7.03 7.66 5.59
C PHE A 240 -6.33 6.85 6.68
N VAL A 241 -6.41 7.38 7.89
CA VAL A 241 -6.02 6.69 9.13
C VAL A 241 -7.29 6.44 9.92
N ALA A 242 -7.47 5.22 10.41
CA ALA A 242 -8.59 4.82 11.23
C ALA A 242 -8.11 4.24 12.57
N GLY A 243 -8.90 4.44 13.64
CA GLY A 243 -8.54 3.99 14.98
C GLY A 243 -9.47 4.53 16.07
N PRO A 244 -9.05 4.48 17.35
CA PRO A 244 -9.78 5.10 18.44
C PRO A 244 -9.98 6.59 18.24
N GLN A 245 -11.12 7.12 18.69
CA GLN A 245 -11.46 8.54 18.56
C GLN A 245 -10.35 9.46 19.11
N VAL A 246 -9.81 9.14 20.29
CA VAL A 246 -8.74 9.92 20.93
C VAL A 246 -7.46 9.96 20.09
N VAL A 247 -7.14 8.91 19.35
CA VAL A 247 -5.98 8.88 18.46
C VAL A 247 -6.20 9.83 17.28
N ILE A 248 -7.38 9.79 16.68
CA ILE A 248 -7.74 10.68 15.57
C ILE A 248 -7.74 12.14 16.00
N GLU A 249 -8.30 12.46 17.16
CA GLU A 249 -8.24 13.83 17.74
C GLU A 249 -6.79 14.26 17.99
N TYR A 250 -5.96 13.37 18.49
CA TYR A 250 -4.54 13.67 18.70
C TYR A 250 -3.81 13.93 17.39
N LEU A 251 -4.07 13.15 16.32
CA LEU A 251 -3.52 13.39 14.99
C LEU A 251 -3.94 14.77 14.43
N ILE A 252 -5.20 15.17 14.58
CA ILE A 252 -5.67 16.50 14.18
C ILE A 252 -4.85 17.61 14.83
N ASN A 253 -4.43 17.42 16.08
CA ASN A 253 -3.76 18.44 16.88
C ASN A 253 -2.22 18.39 16.81
N ARG A 254 -1.61 17.26 16.40
CA ARG A 254 -0.15 17.05 16.48
C ARG A 254 0.49 16.59 15.18
N CYS A 255 -0.30 16.05 14.25
CA CYS A 255 0.22 15.51 13.00
C CYS A 255 0.60 16.65 12.03
N ARG A 256 1.89 16.92 11.88
CA ARG A 256 2.39 18.02 11.05
C ARG A 256 2.03 17.84 9.56
N SER A 257 2.07 16.62 9.04
CA SER A 257 1.72 16.34 7.65
C SER A 257 0.21 16.50 7.36
N PHE A 258 -0.63 16.56 8.40
CA PHE A 258 -2.05 16.92 8.30
C PHE A 258 -2.28 18.43 8.50
N ILE A 259 -1.64 19.01 9.52
CA ILE A 259 -1.85 20.42 9.90
C ILE A 259 -1.39 21.39 8.81
N PHE A 260 -0.23 21.11 8.21
CA PHE A 260 0.48 22.03 7.30
C PHE A 260 0.35 21.62 5.81
N THR A 261 -0.71 20.90 5.46
CA THR A 261 -1.01 20.54 4.06
C THR A 261 -2.36 21.08 3.64
N THR A 262 -2.54 21.27 2.33
CA THR A 262 -3.84 21.57 1.75
C THR A 262 -4.77 20.36 1.90
N ALA A 263 -6.05 20.63 2.17
CA ALA A 263 -7.07 19.59 2.25
C ALA A 263 -7.22 18.81 0.94
N VAL A 264 -7.61 17.56 1.05
CA VAL A 264 -8.02 16.77 -0.12
C VAL A 264 -9.23 17.46 -0.78
N PRO A 265 -9.19 17.76 -2.08
CA PRO A 265 -10.31 18.42 -2.76
C PRO A 265 -11.61 17.62 -2.64
N PRO A 266 -12.75 18.26 -2.39
CA PRO A 266 -14.07 17.59 -2.37
C PRO A 266 -14.35 16.77 -3.63
N LEU A 267 -13.85 17.18 -4.78
CA LEU A 267 -13.92 16.42 -6.02
C LEU A 267 -13.43 14.96 -5.88
N LEU A 268 -12.35 14.74 -5.14
CA LEU A 268 -11.83 13.40 -4.90
C LEU A 268 -12.67 12.63 -3.86
N LEU A 269 -13.31 13.33 -2.93
CA LEU A 269 -14.15 12.69 -1.91
C LEU A 269 -15.40 12.06 -2.55
N TYR A 270 -15.97 12.66 -3.59
CA TYR A 270 -17.05 12.05 -4.38
C TYR A 270 -16.62 10.73 -5.01
N GLY A 271 -15.38 10.67 -5.50
CA GLY A 271 -14.80 9.44 -6.01
C GLY A 271 -14.71 8.35 -4.93
N VAL A 272 -14.25 8.72 -3.73
CA VAL A 272 -14.14 7.76 -2.61
C VAL A 272 -15.51 7.25 -2.18
N GLU A 273 -16.52 8.14 -2.12
CA GLU A 273 -17.91 7.75 -1.82
C GLU A 273 -18.45 6.76 -2.86
N ALA A 274 -18.25 7.06 -4.16
CA ALA A 274 -18.63 6.15 -5.24
C ALA A 274 -17.89 4.80 -5.16
N GLY A 275 -16.62 4.83 -4.78
CA GLY A 275 -15.82 3.61 -4.56
C GLY A 275 -16.36 2.75 -3.42
N LEU A 276 -16.77 3.37 -2.31
CA LEU A 276 -17.40 2.65 -1.19
C LEU A 276 -18.75 2.05 -1.59
N ASP A 277 -19.59 2.82 -2.35
CA ASP A 277 -20.87 2.32 -2.86
C ASP A 277 -20.67 1.10 -3.77
N LEU A 278 -19.63 1.14 -4.61
CA LEU A 278 -19.31 0.04 -5.53
C LEU A 278 -18.80 -1.19 -4.78
N LEU A 279 -17.97 -1.02 -3.73
CA LEU A 279 -17.52 -2.14 -2.91
C LEU A 279 -18.68 -2.87 -2.23
N ASP A 280 -19.69 -2.12 -1.80
CA ASP A 280 -20.92 -2.68 -1.21
C ASP A 280 -21.79 -3.38 -2.29
N ALA A 281 -21.91 -2.78 -3.48
CA ALA A 281 -22.75 -3.28 -4.56
C ALA A 281 -22.14 -4.49 -5.31
N GLU A 282 -20.80 -4.56 -5.42
CA GLU A 282 -20.08 -5.55 -6.22
C GLU A 282 -19.05 -6.36 -5.40
N PRO A 283 -19.46 -7.08 -4.33
CA PRO A 283 -18.53 -7.84 -3.50
C PRO A 283 -17.80 -8.95 -4.27
N GLU A 284 -18.38 -9.44 -5.38
CA GLU A 284 -17.77 -10.46 -6.24
C GLU A 284 -16.52 -9.95 -6.97
N ARG A 285 -16.36 -8.63 -7.15
CA ARG A 285 -15.16 -8.04 -7.75
C ARG A 285 -13.91 -8.33 -6.92
N ARG A 286 -14.02 -8.27 -5.58
CA ARG A 286 -12.95 -8.63 -4.65
C ARG A 286 -12.56 -10.11 -4.74
N LYS A 287 -13.56 -11.00 -4.79
CA LYS A 287 -13.33 -12.44 -4.93
C LYS A 287 -12.68 -12.76 -6.27
N ARG A 288 -13.13 -12.10 -7.34
CA ARG A 288 -12.61 -12.31 -8.69
C ARG A 288 -11.12 -12.00 -8.79
N VAL A 289 -10.64 -10.88 -8.25
CA VAL A 289 -9.21 -10.54 -8.31
C VAL A 289 -8.35 -11.59 -7.60
N CYS A 290 -8.80 -12.08 -6.44
CA CYS A 290 -8.12 -13.15 -5.71
C CYS A 290 -8.09 -14.46 -6.52
N LEU A 291 -9.22 -14.88 -7.10
CA LEU A 291 -9.29 -16.08 -7.93
C LEU A 291 -8.38 -16.01 -9.17
N LEU A 292 -8.32 -14.87 -9.84
CA LEU A 292 -7.43 -14.66 -10.99
C LEU A 292 -5.95 -14.70 -10.57
N ALA A 293 -5.62 -14.13 -9.42
CA ALA A 293 -4.27 -14.18 -8.88
C ALA A 293 -3.87 -15.59 -8.44
N ASP A 294 -4.79 -16.37 -7.84
CA ASP A 294 -4.57 -17.78 -7.50
C ASP A 294 -4.35 -18.62 -8.75
N ARG A 295 -5.13 -18.37 -9.82
CA ARG A 295 -4.90 -19.02 -11.13
C ARG A 295 -3.50 -18.74 -11.66
N LEU A 296 -3.02 -17.48 -11.58
CA LEU A 296 -1.68 -17.11 -12.02
C LEU A 296 -0.61 -17.84 -11.21
N ARG A 297 -0.74 -17.83 -9.86
CA ARG A 297 0.19 -18.57 -8.97
C ARG A 297 0.24 -20.06 -9.31
N GLN A 298 -0.91 -20.67 -9.54
CA GLN A 298 -0.98 -22.07 -9.93
C GLN A 298 -0.24 -22.34 -11.24
N ARG A 299 -0.42 -21.50 -12.27
CA ARG A 299 0.33 -21.61 -13.53
C ARG A 299 1.84 -21.47 -13.33
N PHE A 300 2.27 -20.54 -12.49
CA PHE A 300 3.68 -20.38 -12.20
C PHE A 300 4.26 -21.55 -11.41
N LYS A 301 3.51 -22.08 -10.45
CA LYS A 301 3.91 -23.29 -9.72
C LYS A 301 4.08 -24.50 -10.66
N GLU A 302 3.16 -24.70 -11.60
CA GLU A 302 3.25 -25.75 -12.63
C GLU A 302 4.48 -25.57 -13.53
N ALA A 303 4.91 -24.33 -13.77
CA ALA A 303 6.11 -23.99 -14.53
C ALA A 303 7.40 -24.02 -13.68
N GLY A 304 7.33 -24.34 -12.37
CA GLY A 304 8.47 -24.37 -11.46
C GLY A 304 9.03 -22.97 -11.09
N LEU A 305 8.20 -21.93 -11.22
CA LEU A 305 8.59 -20.55 -10.89
C LEU A 305 8.26 -20.24 -9.42
N ASP A 306 9.21 -19.57 -8.75
CA ASP A 306 9.07 -19.17 -7.36
C ASP A 306 8.24 -17.88 -7.24
N THR A 307 7.09 -17.98 -6.58
CA THR A 307 6.17 -16.87 -6.28
C THR A 307 6.16 -16.50 -4.80
N LEU A 308 7.12 -16.97 -4.04
CA LEU A 308 7.21 -16.81 -2.58
C LEU A 308 5.92 -17.28 -1.87
N GLN A 309 5.60 -16.68 -0.72
CA GLN A 309 4.37 -16.95 0.04
C GLN A 309 3.25 -15.95 -0.32
N SER A 310 3.24 -15.47 -1.57
CA SER A 310 2.30 -14.42 -1.97
C SER A 310 0.84 -14.85 -1.86
N ALA A 311 -0.01 -13.90 -1.48
CA ALA A 311 -1.46 -14.03 -1.43
C ALA A 311 -2.12 -12.78 -2.04
N GLY A 312 -3.38 -12.90 -2.48
CA GLY A 312 -4.10 -11.77 -3.09
C GLY A 312 -3.51 -11.32 -4.44
N PRO A 313 -3.65 -10.04 -4.81
CA PRO A 313 -3.43 -9.56 -6.18
C PRO A 313 -1.97 -9.41 -6.59
N ILE A 314 -1.02 -9.49 -5.66
CA ILE A 314 0.41 -9.32 -5.92
C ILE A 314 1.05 -10.70 -6.11
N VAL A 315 1.63 -10.95 -7.28
CA VAL A 315 2.26 -12.22 -7.61
C VAL A 315 3.70 -11.94 -8.09
N PRO A 316 4.71 -12.10 -7.22
CA PRO A 316 6.10 -11.98 -7.62
C PRO A 316 6.58 -13.20 -8.40
N VAL A 317 7.62 -13.02 -9.22
CA VAL A 317 8.41 -14.12 -9.80
C VAL A 317 9.88 -13.79 -9.57
N VAL A 318 10.52 -14.53 -8.68
CA VAL A 318 11.93 -14.28 -8.30
C VAL A 318 12.86 -14.72 -9.42
N LEU A 319 13.73 -13.81 -9.88
CA LEU A 319 14.66 -14.03 -10.99
C LEU A 319 16.14 -13.92 -10.57
N GLY A 320 16.40 -13.39 -9.38
CA GLY A 320 17.73 -13.27 -8.79
C GLY A 320 18.49 -12.04 -9.25
N LYS A 321 19.12 -12.07 -10.44
CA LYS A 321 19.94 -10.96 -10.96
C LYS A 321 19.10 -9.85 -11.59
N SER A 322 19.51 -8.60 -11.40
CA SER A 322 18.83 -7.40 -11.95
C SER A 322 18.76 -7.43 -13.48
N GLU A 323 19.83 -7.84 -14.13
CA GLU A 323 19.93 -7.93 -15.60
C GLU A 323 18.92 -8.92 -16.15
N ARG A 324 18.78 -10.08 -15.50
CA ARG A 324 17.80 -11.13 -15.89
C ARG A 324 16.37 -10.61 -15.74
N ALA A 325 16.06 -9.96 -14.62
CA ALA A 325 14.74 -9.39 -14.38
C ALA A 325 14.38 -8.30 -15.40
N LEU A 326 15.32 -7.43 -15.75
CA LEU A 326 15.15 -6.40 -16.78
C LEU A 326 14.92 -7.02 -18.17
N ALA A 327 15.73 -8.00 -18.56
CA ALA A 327 15.61 -8.65 -19.86
C ALA A 327 14.27 -9.38 -20.00
N VAL A 328 13.78 -10.08 -18.96
CA VAL A 328 12.45 -10.70 -18.95
C VAL A 328 11.35 -9.66 -19.07
N ALA A 329 11.40 -8.58 -18.26
CA ALA A 329 10.41 -7.51 -18.31
C ALA A 329 10.35 -6.85 -19.70
N GLN A 330 11.50 -6.60 -20.31
CA GLN A 330 11.56 -6.03 -21.66
C GLN A 330 10.87 -6.94 -22.69
N ARG A 331 11.14 -8.24 -22.67
CA ARG A 331 10.48 -9.19 -23.59
C ARG A 331 8.97 -9.28 -23.40
N LEU A 332 8.48 -9.07 -22.18
CA LEU A 332 7.05 -8.98 -21.90
C LEU A 332 6.46 -7.71 -22.49
N GLN A 333 7.13 -6.56 -22.32
CA GLN A 333 6.70 -5.29 -22.90
C GLN A 333 6.65 -5.34 -24.44
N GLU A 334 7.63 -5.97 -25.10
CA GLU A 334 7.62 -6.20 -26.55
C GLU A 334 6.41 -7.03 -27.03
N LYS A 335 5.79 -7.80 -26.12
CA LYS A 335 4.54 -8.55 -26.37
C LYS A 335 3.28 -7.82 -25.93
N GLY A 336 3.39 -6.55 -25.56
CA GLY A 336 2.26 -5.76 -25.11
C GLY A 336 1.77 -6.11 -23.69
N LEU A 337 2.64 -6.70 -22.84
CA LEU A 337 2.35 -7.01 -21.44
C LEU A 337 3.20 -6.07 -20.55
N ASP A 338 2.55 -5.13 -19.87
CA ASP A 338 3.26 -4.19 -18.99
C ASP A 338 3.52 -4.81 -17.63
N VAL A 339 4.69 -5.42 -17.48
CA VAL A 339 5.22 -6.01 -16.25
C VAL A 339 6.55 -5.35 -15.92
N ARG A 340 6.76 -4.99 -14.66
CA ARG A 340 7.98 -4.29 -14.23
C ARG A 340 8.92 -5.19 -13.42
N ALA A 341 10.22 -5.00 -13.66
CA ALA A 341 11.27 -5.59 -12.84
C ALA A 341 11.51 -4.74 -11.59
N ILE A 342 11.46 -5.39 -10.41
CA ILE A 342 11.85 -4.79 -9.14
C ILE A 342 13.26 -5.22 -8.81
N ARG A 343 14.10 -4.26 -8.44
CA ARG A 343 15.54 -4.42 -8.26
C ARG A 343 15.99 -3.73 -6.97
N PRO A 344 17.22 -3.99 -6.51
CA PRO A 344 17.82 -3.20 -5.43
C PRO A 344 17.77 -1.68 -5.74
N PRO A 345 17.65 -0.81 -4.74
CA PRO A 345 17.55 -1.11 -3.29
C PRO A 345 16.13 -1.46 -2.81
N THR A 346 15.13 -1.54 -3.71
CA THR A 346 13.73 -1.84 -3.34
C THR A 346 13.59 -3.25 -2.78
N VAL A 347 14.39 -4.18 -3.26
CA VAL A 347 14.54 -5.55 -2.76
C VAL A 347 16.00 -5.86 -2.50
N ALA A 348 16.31 -6.89 -1.74
CA ALA A 348 17.69 -7.27 -1.41
C ALA A 348 18.51 -7.63 -2.67
N PRO A 349 19.85 -7.41 -2.67
CA PRO A 349 20.72 -7.89 -3.74
C PRO A 349 20.57 -9.39 -3.97
N GLY A 350 20.49 -9.79 -5.25
CA GLY A 350 20.29 -11.20 -5.64
C GLY A 350 18.84 -11.68 -5.57
N THR A 351 17.87 -10.82 -5.27
CA THR A 351 16.45 -11.14 -5.19
C THR A 351 15.57 -10.32 -6.14
N ALA A 352 16.16 -9.82 -7.23
CA ALA A 352 15.40 -9.10 -8.26
C ALA A 352 14.29 -10.01 -8.82
N ARG A 353 13.12 -9.42 -9.09
CA ARG A 353 11.90 -10.14 -9.44
C ARG A 353 11.04 -9.37 -10.42
N LEU A 354 10.14 -10.04 -11.10
CA LEU A 354 8.96 -9.40 -11.64
C LEU A 354 7.97 -9.20 -10.50
N ARG A 355 7.32 -8.05 -10.45
CA ARG A 355 6.16 -7.82 -9.58
C ARG A 355 4.94 -7.68 -10.45
N ILE A 356 4.11 -8.69 -10.42
CA ILE A 356 2.89 -8.77 -11.22
C ILE A 356 1.71 -8.39 -10.34
N SER A 357 0.92 -7.43 -10.80
CA SER A 357 -0.35 -7.07 -10.18
C SER A 357 -1.49 -7.62 -11.03
N VAL A 358 -2.37 -8.38 -10.40
CA VAL A 358 -3.59 -8.88 -11.03
C VAL A 358 -4.73 -7.93 -10.71
N HIS A 359 -5.58 -7.64 -11.71
CA HIS A 359 -6.75 -6.76 -11.57
C HIS A 359 -8.04 -7.55 -11.80
N ALA A 360 -9.14 -7.09 -11.22
CA ALA A 360 -10.44 -7.74 -11.33
C ALA A 360 -11.03 -7.71 -12.74
N ASP A 361 -10.63 -6.75 -13.58
CA ASP A 361 -11.04 -6.61 -14.97
C ASP A 361 -10.23 -7.49 -15.94
N HIS A 362 -9.15 -8.16 -15.49
CA HIS A 362 -8.48 -9.16 -16.30
C HIS A 362 -9.39 -10.34 -16.61
N THR A 363 -9.18 -10.93 -17.80
CA THR A 363 -9.81 -12.21 -18.17
C THR A 363 -8.89 -13.39 -17.83
N GLU A 364 -9.46 -14.57 -17.63
CA GLU A 364 -8.68 -15.79 -17.43
C GLU A 364 -7.73 -16.07 -18.61
N GLN A 365 -8.16 -15.74 -19.82
CA GLN A 365 -7.32 -15.87 -21.02
C GLN A 365 -6.10 -14.96 -20.96
N GLN A 366 -6.23 -13.72 -20.48
CA GLN A 366 -5.11 -12.79 -20.29
C GLN A 366 -4.14 -13.30 -19.22
N ILE A 367 -4.66 -13.86 -18.11
CA ILE A 367 -3.83 -14.49 -17.07
C ILE A 367 -3.02 -15.68 -17.65
N ASP A 368 -3.67 -16.56 -18.40
CA ASP A 368 -2.99 -17.71 -19.04
C ASP A 368 -1.97 -17.26 -20.10
N GLN A 369 -2.28 -16.21 -20.86
CA GLN A 369 -1.36 -15.59 -21.81
C GLN A 369 -0.12 -15.02 -21.13
N LEU A 370 -0.31 -14.28 -20.04
CA LEU A 370 0.80 -13.76 -19.23
C LEU A 370 1.68 -14.88 -18.70
N ALA A 371 1.09 -15.91 -18.09
CA ALA A 371 1.84 -17.03 -17.53
C ALA A 371 2.75 -17.70 -18.58
N LYS A 372 2.20 -18.02 -19.76
CA LYS A 372 2.96 -18.58 -20.88
C LYS A 372 4.05 -17.64 -21.41
N ALA A 373 3.76 -16.32 -21.44
CA ALA A 373 4.73 -15.34 -21.90
C ALA A 373 5.91 -15.21 -20.95
N VAL A 374 5.67 -15.20 -19.63
CA VAL A 374 6.71 -15.17 -18.58
C VAL A 374 7.60 -16.41 -18.69
N GLU A 375 7.01 -17.62 -18.74
CA GLU A 375 7.75 -18.87 -18.88
C GLU A 375 8.65 -18.87 -20.13
N LYS A 376 8.08 -18.47 -21.28
CA LYS A 376 8.83 -18.41 -22.54
C LYS A 376 9.95 -17.37 -22.50
N ALA A 377 9.71 -16.20 -21.90
CA ALA A 377 10.72 -15.15 -21.78
C ALA A 377 11.90 -15.61 -20.90
N ILE A 378 11.63 -16.28 -19.78
CA ILE A 378 12.66 -16.83 -18.91
C ILE A 378 13.49 -17.88 -19.65
N LYS A 379 12.85 -18.90 -20.24
CA LYS A 379 13.55 -19.97 -20.98
C LYS A 379 14.45 -19.42 -22.10
N SER A 380 14.02 -18.37 -22.79
CA SER A 380 14.78 -17.78 -23.89
C SER A 380 15.95 -16.88 -23.44
N ILE A 381 16.09 -16.58 -22.18
CA ILE A 381 17.21 -15.83 -21.59
C ILE A 381 18.22 -16.79 -20.95
N ASP A 382 17.72 -17.95 -20.47
CA ASP A 382 18.55 -18.98 -19.85
C ASP A 382 19.19 -19.93 -20.89
N SER A 383 18.72 -19.89 -22.16
CA SER A 383 19.32 -20.59 -23.31
C SER A 383 20.41 -19.76 -23.99
#